data_656bbf38dfaeb081b800616af93818c7
#
_entry.id   656bbf38dfaeb081b800616af93818c7
#
_cell.length_a   1.000
_cell.length_b   1.000
_cell.length_c   1.000
_cell.angle_alpha   90.00
_cell.angle_beta   90.00
_cell.angle_gamma   90.00
#
_symmetry.space_group_name_H-M   'P 1'
#
loop_
_entity.id
_entity.type
_entity.pdbx_description
1 polymer ?
#
loop_
_entity_poly.entity_id
_entity_poly.type
_entity_poly.pdbx_seq_one_letter_code
_entity_poly.pdbx_strand_id
1 'polypeptide(L)'
;EGDKFGLNAWYINSNRELAMLSTDYGNDMDFENRQREQTFRGVLSWDRVREKWKVGVKGGYIHTWMAYDYKRDKGNGEMASMTRSRSKINTFYGSADGDYAPSEKWLFTAGVSVHQHLVESADKNIISQEGNKAVVGYDKGRVEFSGSVSAKWRPVDRFAASLVLREDMFGTEWAPVIPAFFIDGVLSKKGNIVAKASISRNYRFPTLNDLYFLPGGNPDLKSEHGFTYDVGLSFSVGKENVYALSGGINWFDSHIDDWIIWLPTTKGFFSPRNLKKVHAYGAETNAHLDIMLGKDWKLDMNGTFSWTPSINESEPMSPADQSVGKQLPYVPEFSATVTGRLSWRTWSLLYKWCYYSQRYTMSSNDYTLTGYLPPYFMNNVTLEKQLSFRWADLSLKGSINNLFDEEYLSVLSRPMPGINFEIFIGITPKFGKNKNSKR
;
A
#
# COMPACT_ATOMS: atom_id res chain seq x y z
N GLU A 1 19.92 5.27 -27.78
CA GLU A 1 18.67 5.05 -28.53
C GLU A 1 18.57 3.58 -28.96
N GLY A 2 17.50 2.88 -28.59
CA GLY A 2 17.35 1.47 -28.93
C GLY A 2 16.11 0.83 -28.34
N ASP A 3 15.88 -0.40 -28.73
CA ASP A 3 14.87 -1.26 -28.14
C ASP A 3 15.46 -1.97 -26.91
N LYS A 4 14.69 -1.98 -25.83
CA LYS A 4 15.02 -2.76 -24.61
C LYS A 4 13.94 -3.79 -24.40
N PHE A 5 14.34 -5.05 -24.29
CA PHE A 5 13.46 -6.14 -23.92
C PHE A 5 13.79 -6.58 -22.50
N GLY A 6 12.79 -6.81 -21.70
CA GLY A 6 12.92 -7.26 -20.32
C GLY A 6 12.06 -8.50 -20.08
N LEU A 7 12.59 -9.46 -19.35
CA LEU A 7 11.86 -10.57 -18.77
C LEU A 7 12.11 -10.56 -17.28
N ASN A 8 11.04 -10.45 -16.49
CA ASN A 8 11.11 -10.55 -15.04
C ASN A 8 10.20 -11.70 -14.60
N ALA A 9 10.72 -12.59 -13.80
CA ALA A 9 9.93 -13.66 -13.20
C ALA A 9 10.36 -13.85 -11.75
N TRP A 10 9.40 -14.07 -10.85
CA TRP A 10 9.66 -14.41 -9.46
C TRP A 10 8.57 -15.29 -8.89
N TYR A 11 8.96 -16.06 -7.91
CA TYR A 11 8.11 -16.98 -7.19
C TYR A 11 8.24 -16.72 -5.70
N ILE A 12 7.11 -16.65 -5.02
CA ILE A 12 7.02 -16.47 -3.57
C ILE A 12 6.30 -17.69 -3.01
N ASN A 13 6.87 -18.31 -1.99
CA ASN A 13 6.22 -19.36 -1.21
C ASN A 13 6.29 -18.95 0.27
N SER A 14 5.15 -18.78 0.90
CA SER A 14 5.02 -18.40 2.30
C SER A 14 4.17 -19.43 3.04
N ASN A 15 4.65 -19.85 4.21
CA ASN A 15 3.90 -20.69 5.15
C ASN A 15 4.09 -20.07 6.53
N ARG A 16 3.02 -19.54 7.12
CA ARG A 16 3.07 -18.81 8.39
C ARG A 16 1.97 -19.24 9.33
N GLU A 17 2.29 -19.31 10.57
CA GLU A 17 1.33 -19.41 11.66
C GLU A 17 0.86 -17.99 12.02
N LEU A 18 -0.44 -17.85 12.25
CA LEU A 18 -1.06 -16.60 12.67
C LEU A 18 -1.30 -16.63 14.17
N ALA A 19 -1.10 -15.49 14.82
CA ALA A 19 -1.37 -15.38 16.25
C ALA A 19 -2.83 -15.71 16.58
N MET A 20 -3.04 -16.28 17.76
CA MET A 20 -4.37 -16.47 18.33
C MET A 20 -5.11 -15.15 18.49
N LEU A 21 -6.43 -15.21 18.48
CA LEU A 21 -7.25 -14.13 19.05
C LEU A 21 -7.04 -14.11 20.57
N SER A 22 -6.94 -12.92 21.18
CA SER A 22 -6.77 -12.79 22.61
C SER A 22 -7.90 -13.42 23.43
N THR A 23 -9.09 -13.55 22.84
CA THR A 23 -10.24 -14.26 23.42
C THR A 23 -10.03 -15.76 23.54
N ASP A 24 -9.09 -16.32 22.80
CA ASP A 24 -8.78 -17.75 22.83
C ASP A 24 -7.62 -18.08 23.80
N TYR A 25 -6.93 -17.04 24.32
CA TYR A 25 -5.94 -17.21 25.40
C TYR A 25 -6.64 -17.56 26.71
N GLY A 26 -6.18 -18.59 27.38
CA GLY A 26 -6.71 -19.04 28.66
C GLY A 26 -7.62 -20.27 28.56
N ASN A 27 -7.89 -20.76 27.38
CA ASN A 27 -8.39 -22.13 27.19
C ASN A 27 -7.15 -23.00 26.91
N ASP A 28 -6.88 -24.01 27.72
CA ASP A 28 -5.80 -25.01 27.52
C ASP A 28 -6.06 -25.91 26.30
N MET A 29 -6.65 -25.36 25.25
CA MET A 29 -7.00 -26.08 24.04
C MET A 29 -6.01 -25.75 22.93
N ASP A 30 -5.41 -26.80 22.35
CA ASP A 30 -4.55 -26.67 21.19
C ASP A 30 -5.32 -26.09 19.99
N PHE A 31 -4.62 -25.29 19.21
CA PHE A 31 -5.15 -24.74 17.97
C PHE A 31 -4.08 -24.75 16.86
N GLU A 32 -4.51 -24.75 15.62
CA GLU A 32 -3.68 -24.53 14.44
C GLU A 32 -4.29 -23.37 13.65
N ASN A 33 -3.53 -22.28 13.46
CA ASN A 33 -3.97 -21.12 12.71
C ASN A 33 -2.87 -20.81 11.67
N ARG A 34 -3.06 -21.30 10.44
CA ARG A 34 -2.01 -21.34 9.43
C ARG A 34 -2.47 -20.77 8.10
N GLN A 35 -1.64 -19.90 7.53
CA GLN A 35 -1.80 -19.40 6.17
C GLN A 35 -0.63 -19.84 5.29
N ARG A 36 -0.94 -20.38 4.12
CA ARG A 36 0.02 -20.73 3.08
C ARG A 36 -0.31 -19.97 1.81
N GLU A 37 0.70 -19.47 1.15
CA GLU A 37 0.56 -18.71 -0.09
C GLU A 37 1.68 -19.09 -1.05
N GLN A 38 1.32 -19.27 -2.32
CA GLN A 38 2.24 -19.46 -3.43
C GLN A 38 1.85 -18.47 -4.52
N THR A 39 2.79 -17.62 -4.92
CA THR A 39 2.56 -16.63 -5.96
C THR A 39 3.66 -16.72 -7.00
N PHE A 40 3.28 -16.95 -8.25
CA PHE A 40 4.14 -16.80 -9.42
C PHE A 40 3.77 -15.52 -10.16
N ARG A 41 4.77 -14.77 -10.61
CA ARG A 41 4.60 -13.57 -11.44
C ARG A 41 5.61 -13.61 -12.59
N GLY A 42 5.14 -13.39 -13.81
CA GLY A 42 5.96 -13.27 -15.01
C GLY A 42 5.57 -12.03 -15.79
N VAL A 43 6.56 -11.24 -16.22
CA VAL A 43 6.36 -9.99 -16.96
C VAL A 43 7.33 -9.93 -18.12
N LEU A 44 6.81 -9.71 -19.31
CA LEU A 44 7.56 -9.30 -20.51
C LEU A 44 7.40 -7.81 -20.71
N SER A 45 8.45 -7.11 -21.04
CA SER A 45 8.44 -5.70 -21.36
C SER A 45 9.24 -5.39 -22.61
N TRP A 46 8.78 -4.40 -23.32
CA TRP A 46 9.50 -3.77 -24.44
C TRP A 46 9.39 -2.27 -24.28
N ASP A 47 10.56 -1.59 -24.29
CA ASP A 47 10.65 -0.15 -24.22
C ASP A 47 11.46 0.37 -25.42
N ARG A 48 10.99 1.42 -26.04
CA ARG A 48 11.69 2.14 -27.10
C ARG A 48 11.72 3.62 -26.79
N VAL A 49 12.94 4.17 -26.80
CA VAL A 49 13.20 5.59 -26.54
C VAL A 49 13.81 6.23 -27.77
N ARG A 50 13.28 7.38 -28.15
CA ARG A 50 13.78 8.29 -29.18
C ARG A 50 13.86 9.70 -28.63
N GLU A 51 14.43 10.60 -29.39
CA GLU A 51 14.64 11.99 -28.97
C GLU A 51 13.40 12.67 -28.45
N LYS A 52 12.26 12.49 -29.13
CA LYS A 52 10.99 13.18 -28.80
C LYS A 52 9.91 12.27 -28.25
N TRP A 53 10.10 10.96 -28.24
CA TRP A 53 9.07 10.05 -27.77
C TRP A 53 9.65 8.80 -27.11
N LYS A 54 8.86 8.28 -26.21
CA LYS A 54 9.07 6.99 -25.55
C LYS A 54 7.81 6.16 -25.65
N VAL A 55 7.94 4.87 -25.92
CA VAL A 55 6.84 3.91 -25.87
C VAL A 55 7.28 2.72 -25.05
N GLY A 56 6.40 2.27 -24.17
CA GLY A 56 6.55 1.06 -23.37
C GLY A 56 5.36 0.12 -23.57
N VAL A 57 5.62 -1.17 -23.69
CA VAL A 57 4.59 -2.21 -23.75
C VAL A 57 4.95 -3.30 -22.73
N LYS A 58 3.98 -3.73 -21.93
CA LYS A 58 4.16 -4.80 -20.95
C LYS A 58 3.02 -5.80 -21.06
N GLY A 59 3.34 -7.07 -20.89
CA GLY A 59 2.36 -8.13 -20.74
C GLY A 59 2.80 -9.08 -19.65
N GLY A 60 1.87 -9.57 -18.86
CA GLY A 60 2.22 -10.42 -17.74
C GLY A 60 1.11 -11.31 -17.25
N TYR A 61 1.53 -12.25 -16.43
CA TYR A 61 0.68 -13.23 -15.77
C TYR A 61 1.03 -13.34 -14.30
N ILE A 62 0.00 -13.39 -13.46
CA ILE A 62 0.12 -13.61 -12.02
C ILE A 62 -0.78 -14.79 -11.66
N HIS A 63 -0.20 -15.77 -10.98
CA HIS A 63 -0.93 -16.85 -10.35
C HIS A 63 -0.71 -16.82 -8.86
N THR A 64 -1.78 -16.73 -8.07
CA THR A 64 -1.74 -16.84 -6.61
C THR A 64 -2.63 -17.98 -6.15
N TRP A 65 -2.06 -18.89 -5.37
CA TRP A 65 -2.79 -19.88 -4.62
C TRP A 65 -2.65 -19.55 -3.13
N MET A 66 -3.77 -19.53 -2.41
CA MET A 66 -3.81 -19.25 -0.98
C MET A 66 -4.65 -20.27 -0.25
N ALA A 67 -4.17 -20.73 0.89
CA ALA A 67 -4.86 -21.62 1.80
C ALA A 67 -4.81 -21.06 3.21
N TYR A 68 -5.95 -20.99 3.86
CA TYR A 68 -6.08 -20.64 5.27
C TYR A 68 -6.77 -21.79 5.98
N ASP A 69 -6.13 -22.32 7.02
CA ASP A 69 -6.63 -23.39 7.88
C ASP A 69 -6.67 -22.90 9.32
N TYR A 70 -7.85 -22.92 9.93
CA TYR A 70 -8.05 -22.72 11.36
C TYR A 70 -8.69 -23.94 11.96
N LYS A 71 -8.00 -24.56 12.92
CA LYS A 71 -8.46 -25.74 13.64
C LYS A 71 -8.40 -25.47 15.13
N ARG A 72 -9.26 -26.10 15.89
CA ARG A 72 -9.34 -26.00 17.35
C ARG A 72 -9.54 -27.38 17.95
N ASP A 73 -8.92 -27.66 19.10
CA ASP A 73 -9.16 -28.87 19.86
C ASP A 73 -10.63 -28.87 20.35
N LYS A 74 -11.28 -30.04 20.29
CA LYS A 74 -12.63 -30.28 20.83
C LYS A 74 -12.64 -30.49 22.35
N GLY A 75 -11.49 -30.45 23.03
CA GLY A 75 -11.32 -30.76 24.43
C GLY A 75 -11.00 -32.23 24.74
N ASN A 76 -10.74 -33.04 23.71
CA ASN A 76 -10.36 -34.45 23.80
C ASN A 76 -9.07 -34.80 23.03
N GLY A 77 -8.28 -33.79 22.61
CA GLY A 77 -7.10 -33.95 21.77
C GLY A 77 -7.41 -34.12 20.28
N GLU A 78 -8.69 -34.04 19.86
CA GLU A 78 -9.10 -34.14 18.47
C GLU A 78 -9.30 -32.74 17.88
N MET A 79 -8.57 -32.40 16.80
CA MET A 79 -8.63 -31.11 16.14
C MET A 79 -9.83 -30.98 15.21
N ALA A 80 -10.77 -30.08 15.54
CA ALA A 80 -11.88 -29.71 14.66
C ALA A 80 -11.44 -28.63 13.66
N SER A 81 -11.71 -28.83 12.39
CA SER A 81 -11.49 -27.80 11.36
C SER A 81 -12.62 -26.78 11.41
N MET A 82 -12.31 -25.57 11.86
CA MET A 82 -13.26 -24.44 11.96
C MET A 82 -13.39 -23.69 10.64
N THR A 83 -12.24 -23.43 9.98
CA THR A 83 -12.18 -22.77 8.68
C THR A 83 -11.19 -23.48 7.77
N ARG A 84 -11.57 -23.66 6.53
CA ARG A 84 -10.70 -24.26 5.49
C ARG A 84 -10.86 -23.51 4.17
N SER A 85 -10.34 -22.29 4.15
CA SER A 85 -10.42 -21.43 2.96
C SER A 85 -9.36 -21.77 1.93
N ARG A 86 -9.75 -21.76 0.67
CA ARG A 86 -8.89 -21.97 -0.49
C ARG A 86 -9.23 -20.94 -1.56
N SER A 87 -8.20 -20.26 -2.05
CA SER A 87 -8.37 -19.28 -3.12
C SER A 87 -7.35 -19.48 -4.22
N LYS A 88 -7.79 -19.32 -5.46
CA LYS A 88 -6.96 -19.24 -6.64
C LYS A 88 -7.27 -17.95 -7.38
N ILE A 89 -6.23 -17.21 -7.72
CA ILE A 89 -6.34 -15.97 -8.47
C ILE A 89 -5.40 -16.09 -9.67
N ASN A 90 -5.96 -15.96 -10.87
CA ASN A 90 -5.20 -15.82 -12.09
C ASN A 90 -5.46 -14.43 -12.66
N THR A 91 -4.40 -13.67 -12.92
CA THR A 91 -4.50 -12.36 -13.54
C THR A 91 -3.63 -12.32 -14.78
N PHE A 92 -4.23 -12.04 -15.90
CA PHE A 92 -3.54 -11.68 -17.15
C PHE A 92 -3.64 -10.17 -17.31
N TYR A 93 -2.54 -9.53 -17.69
CA TYR A 93 -2.56 -8.10 -17.94
C TYR A 93 -1.70 -7.70 -19.13
N GLY A 94 -2.11 -6.63 -19.78
CA GLY A 94 -1.38 -5.95 -20.82
C GLY A 94 -1.45 -4.45 -20.61
N SER A 95 -0.38 -3.73 -20.87
CA SER A 95 -0.36 -2.27 -20.87
C SER A 95 0.52 -1.72 -21.97
N ALA A 96 0.14 -0.56 -22.48
CA ALA A 96 0.97 0.24 -23.37
C ALA A 96 0.93 1.69 -22.89
N ASP A 97 2.11 2.32 -22.83
CA ASP A 97 2.26 3.72 -22.46
C ASP A 97 3.19 4.43 -23.43
N GLY A 98 2.96 5.71 -23.63
CA GLY A 98 3.76 6.52 -24.52
C GLY A 98 3.84 7.97 -24.06
N ASP A 99 5.04 8.53 -24.19
CA ASP A 99 5.33 9.94 -23.97
C ASP A 99 5.74 10.59 -25.30
N TYR A 100 5.24 11.79 -25.55
CA TYR A 100 5.63 12.61 -26.69
C TYR A 100 5.96 14.04 -26.26
N ALA A 101 7.21 14.42 -26.42
CA ALA A 101 7.71 15.75 -26.10
C ALA A 101 8.10 16.49 -27.41
N PRO A 102 7.13 17.17 -28.10
CA PRO A 102 7.42 17.92 -29.34
C PRO A 102 8.38 19.08 -29.11
N SER A 103 8.40 19.62 -27.88
CA SER A 103 9.28 20.73 -27.47
C SER A 103 9.52 20.64 -25.95
N GLU A 104 10.45 21.44 -25.43
CA GLU A 104 10.71 21.58 -23.99
C GLU A 104 9.51 22.11 -23.19
N LYS A 105 8.53 22.72 -23.88
CA LYS A 105 7.34 23.31 -23.27
C LYS A 105 6.18 22.33 -23.13
N TRP A 106 6.15 21.26 -23.90
CA TRP A 106 5.01 20.34 -23.94
C TRP A 106 5.44 18.89 -23.80
N LEU A 107 4.74 18.19 -22.92
CA LEU A 107 4.81 16.74 -22.80
C LEU A 107 3.37 16.19 -22.84
N PHE A 108 3.12 15.28 -23.76
CA PHE A 108 1.90 14.51 -23.86
C PHE A 108 2.18 13.07 -23.45
N THR A 109 1.32 12.52 -22.59
CA THR A 109 1.40 11.11 -22.18
C THR A 109 0.07 10.44 -22.47
N ALA A 110 0.09 9.24 -23.01
CA ALA A 110 -1.07 8.39 -23.17
C ALA A 110 -0.76 7.00 -22.66
N GLY A 111 -1.72 6.35 -22.01
CA GLY A 111 -1.57 5.00 -21.49
C GLY A 111 -2.87 4.24 -21.52
N VAL A 112 -2.77 2.93 -21.78
CA VAL A 112 -3.89 2.00 -21.69
C VAL A 112 -3.44 0.75 -20.94
N SER A 113 -4.34 0.17 -20.15
CA SER A 113 -4.11 -1.13 -19.52
C SER A 113 -5.39 -1.97 -19.51
N VAL A 114 -5.22 -3.28 -19.62
CA VAL A 114 -6.29 -4.27 -19.51
C VAL A 114 -5.85 -5.34 -18.54
N HIS A 115 -6.72 -5.69 -17.60
CA HIS A 115 -6.54 -6.79 -16.68
C HIS A 115 -7.71 -7.76 -16.79
N GLN A 116 -7.44 -9.05 -16.85
CA GLN A 116 -8.43 -10.11 -16.71
C GLN A 116 -8.15 -10.86 -15.42
N HIS A 117 -9.05 -10.73 -14.48
CA HIS A 117 -9.01 -11.47 -13.21
C HIS A 117 -9.95 -12.67 -13.28
N LEU A 118 -9.46 -13.83 -12.84
CA LEU A 118 -10.22 -15.05 -12.65
C LEU A 118 -9.98 -15.48 -11.20
N VAL A 119 -11.02 -15.41 -10.38
CA VAL A 119 -10.93 -15.64 -8.93
C VAL A 119 -11.87 -16.75 -8.51
N GLU A 120 -11.31 -17.81 -7.98
CA GLU A 120 -12.03 -18.88 -7.28
C GLU A 120 -11.70 -18.78 -5.79
N SER A 121 -12.70 -18.62 -4.94
CA SER A 121 -12.53 -18.60 -3.47
C SER A 121 -13.62 -19.45 -2.83
N ALA A 122 -13.24 -20.34 -1.92
CA ALA A 122 -14.18 -21.25 -1.26
C ALA A 122 -13.76 -21.55 0.17
N ASP A 123 -14.72 -21.61 1.09
CA ASP A 123 -14.56 -22.26 2.39
C ASP A 123 -15.18 -23.65 2.37
N LYS A 124 -14.33 -24.67 2.55
CA LYS A 124 -14.72 -26.09 2.43
C LYS A 124 -15.33 -26.68 3.70
N ASN A 125 -15.43 -25.91 4.78
CA ASN A 125 -15.99 -26.38 6.04
C ASN A 125 -17.43 -25.93 6.29
N ILE A 126 -17.93 -24.97 5.52
CA ILE A 126 -19.30 -24.51 5.66
C ILE A 126 -20.22 -25.54 4.98
N ILE A 127 -21.06 -26.19 5.80
CA ILE A 127 -22.07 -27.16 5.34
C ILE A 127 -23.36 -26.35 5.13
N SER A 128 -24.00 -26.48 3.97
CA SER A 128 -25.34 -25.94 3.75
C SER A 128 -26.36 -26.66 4.64
N GLN A 129 -27.43 -25.97 5.03
CA GLN A 129 -28.50 -26.52 5.89
C GLN A 129 -29.22 -27.75 5.27
N GLU A 130 -28.98 -28.06 4.01
CA GLU A 130 -29.59 -29.17 3.27
C GLU A 130 -28.73 -30.44 3.23
N GLY A 131 -27.66 -30.54 4.03
CA GLY A 131 -26.84 -31.75 4.14
C GLY A 131 -25.93 -32.04 2.94
N ASN A 132 -26.01 -31.30 1.85
CA ASN A 132 -25.06 -31.29 0.78
C ASN A 132 -23.89 -30.37 1.18
N LYS A 133 -22.66 -30.84 1.06
CA LYS A 133 -21.44 -30.03 1.23
C LYS A 133 -21.41 -28.92 0.19
N ALA A 134 -22.20 -27.88 0.38
CA ALA A 134 -22.11 -26.70 -0.46
C ALA A 134 -20.78 -26.01 -0.15
N VAL A 135 -19.96 -25.88 -1.16
CA VAL A 135 -18.77 -25.04 -1.11
C VAL A 135 -19.25 -23.59 -1.03
N VAL A 136 -19.14 -22.98 0.14
CA VAL A 136 -19.46 -21.57 0.29
C VAL A 136 -18.29 -20.77 -0.27
N GLY A 137 -18.54 -20.03 -1.33
CA GLY A 137 -17.51 -19.29 -2.01
C GLY A 137 -18.02 -18.66 -3.31
N TYR A 138 -17.09 -18.11 -4.08
CA TYR A 138 -17.42 -17.55 -5.40
C TYR A 138 -16.36 -17.96 -6.43
N ASP A 139 -16.82 -18.07 -7.67
CA ASP A 139 -16.00 -18.22 -8.88
C ASP A 139 -16.43 -17.10 -9.84
N LYS A 140 -15.57 -16.10 -10.00
CA LYS A 140 -15.86 -14.89 -10.74
C LYS A 140 -14.69 -14.46 -11.60
N GLY A 141 -15.02 -14.02 -12.81
CA GLY A 141 -14.10 -13.34 -13.70
C GLY A 141 -14.49 -11.87 -13.86
N ARG A 142 -13.49 -11.00 -13.97
CA ARG A 142 -13.71 -9.57 -14.26
C ARG A 142 -12.62 -9.04 -15.18
N VAL A 143 -13.04 -8.34 -16.23
CA VAL A 143 -12.15 -7.53 -17.05
C VAL A 143 -12.13 -6.13 -16.48
N GLU A 144 -10.94 -5.56 -16.39
CA GLU A 144 -10.73 -4.18 -15.99
C GLU A 144 -9.94 -3.49 -17.10
N PHE A 145 -10.40 -2.33 -17.52
CA PHE A 145 -9.73 -1.47 -18.49
C PHE A 145 -9.48 -0.11 -17.86
N SER A 146 -8.31 0.46 -18.14
CA SER A 146 -8.01 1.85 -17.79
C SER A 146 -7.30 2.51 -18.96
N GLY A 147 -7.83 3.63 -19.39
CA GLY A 147 -7.23 4.51 -20.42
C GLY A 147 -6.97 5.89 -19.84
N SER A 148 -5.82 6.49 -20.14
CA SER A 148 -5.53 7.85 -19.71
C SER A 148 -4.78 8.64 -20.76
N VAL A 149 -5.03 9.95 -20.78
CA VAL A 149 -4.27 10.92 -21.57
C VAL A 149 -3.92 12.10 -20.68
N SER A 150 -2.74 12.66 -20.87
CA SER A 150 -2.33 13.87 -20.17
C SER A 150 -1.57 14.82 -21.05
N ALA A 151 -1.67 16.12 -20.73
CA ALA A 151 -0.90 17.19 -21.33
C ALA A 151 -0.24 18.01 -20.22
N LYS A 152 1.07 18.09 -20.25
CA LYS A 152 1.84 18.99 -19.36
C LYS A 152 2.40 20.15 -20.18
N TRP A 153 2.10 21.35 -19.71
CA TRP A 153 2.53 22.60 -20.32
C TRP A 153 3.49 23.34 -19.38
N ARG A 154 4.67 23.66 -19.88
CA ARG A 154 5.71 24.42 -19.17
C ARG A 154 6.07 25.66 -20.01
N PRO A 155 5.29 26.75 -19.90
CA PRO A 155 5.54 27.97 -20.68
C PRO A 155 6.87 28.63 -20.35
N VAL A 156 7.28 28.55 -19.09
CA VAL A 156 8.54 29.07 -18.52
C VAL A 156 9.11 28.06 -17.52
N ASP A 157 10.41 28.13 -17.23
CA ASP A 157 11.11 27.19 -16.35
C ASP A 157 10.56 27.14 -14.91
N ARG A 158 9.82 28.18 -14.52
CA ARG A 158 9.31 28.32 -13.14
C ARG A 158 7.86 27.94 -12.97
N PHE A 159 7.18 27.57 -14.03
CA PHE A 159 5.75 27.23 -13.96
C PHE A 159 5.44 26.05 -14.85
N ALA A 160 4.66 25.11 -14.33
CA ALA A 160 4.07 24.05 -15.13
C ALA A 160 2.61 23.81 -14.72
N ALA A 161 1.80 23.44 -15.69
CA ALA A 161 0.42 22.98 -15.50
C ALA A 161 0.23 21.65 -16.23
N SER A 162 -0.60 20.76 -15.64
CA SER A 162 -0.89 19.47 -16.25
C SER A 162 -2.37 19.16 -16.11
N LEU A 163 -2.97 18.66 -17.18
CA LEU A 163 -4.32 18.10 -17.19
C LEU A 163 -4.21 16.60 -17.49
N VAL A 164 -4.89 15.79 -16.69
CA VAL A 164 -5.00 14.34 -16.88
C VAL A 164 -6.48 13.99 -17.01
N LEU A 165 -6.82 13.17 -17.99
CA LEU A 165 -8.14 12.58 -18.14
C LEU A 165 -7.97 11.08 -18.13
N ARG A 166 -8.73 10.39 -17.28
CA ARG A 166 -8.74 8.92 -17.17
C ARG A 166 -10.16 8.40 -17.34
N GLU A 167 -10.27 7.24 -17.95
CA GLU A 167 -11.50 6.48 -18.11
C GLU A 167 -11.24 5.04 -17.68
N ASP A 168 -12.05 4.54 -16.77
CA ASP A 168 -11.92 3.18 -16.23
C ASP A 168 -13.19 2.38 -16.49
N MET A 169 -13.03 1.07 -16.73
CA MET A 169 -14.14 0.13 -16.87
C MET A 169 -13.87 -1.10 -15.98
N PHE A 170 -14.90 -1.57 -15.29
CA PHE A 170 -14.86 -2.78 -14.47
C PHE A 170 -16.01 -3.71 -14.84
N GLY A 171 -15.68 -4.84 -15.46
CA GLY A 171 -16.68 -5.72 -16.05
C GLY A 171 -17.37 -5.03 -17.23
N THR A 172 -18.61 -4.60 -17.06
CA THR A 172 -19.39 -3.87 -18.05
C THR A 172 -19.68 -2.42 -17.66
N GLU A 173 -19.24 -2.00 -16.48
CA GLU A 173 -19.51 -0.67 -15.93
C GLU A 173 -18.36 0.29 -16.24
N TRP A 174 -18.70 1.43 -16.81
CA TRP A 174 -17.78 2.51 -17.07
C TRP A 174 -17.87 3.56 -15.97
N ALA A 175 -16.72 3.99 -15.46
CA ALA A 175 -16.64 5.16 -14.61
C ALA A 175 -16.98 6.41 -15.44
N PRO A 176 -17.53 7.46 -14.85
CA PRO A 176 -17.53 8.77 -15.48
C PRO A 176 -16.08 9.27 -15.61
N VAL A 177 -15.77 10.04 -16.68
CA VAL A 177 -14.44 10.62 -16.90
C VAL A 177 -13.85 11.16 -15.58
N ILE A 178 -12.61 10.77 -15.28
CA ILE A 178 -11.89 11.08 -14.05
C ILE A 178 -10.81 12.13 -14.37
N PRO A 179 -11.12 13.44 -14.23
CA PRO A 179 -10.17 14.50 -14.48
C PRO A 179 -9.27 14.74 -13.26
N ALA A 180 -8.02 15.16 -13.53
CA ALA A 180 -7.13 15.73 -12.52
C ALA A 180 -6.35 16.90 -13.14
N PHE A 181 -6.22 17.98 -12.38
CA PHE A 181 -5.47 19.16 -12.77
C PHE A 181 -4.39 19.46 -11.73
N PHE A 182 -3.19 19.75 -12.19
CA PHE A 182 -2.02 20.01 -11.36
C PHE A 182 -1.35 21.29 -11.82
N ILE A 183 -0.86 22.09 -10.87
CA ILE A 183 0.00 23.22 -11.11
C ILE A 183 1.22 23.14 -10.19
N ASP A 184 2.37 23.53 -10.67
CA ASP A 184 3.56 23.71 -9.87
C ASP A 184 4.29 25.01 -10.28
N GLY A 185 4.82 25.71 -9.28
CA GLY A 185 5.49 26.97 -9.47
C GLY A 185 6.70 27.13 -8.56
N VAL A 186 7.82 27.56 -9.15
CA VAL A 186 9.06 27.87 -8.42
C VAL A 186 8.98 29.26 -7.84
N LEU A 187 8.90 29.35 -6.51
CA LEU A 187 8.71 30.62 -5.79
C LEU A 187 10.01 31.37 -5.55
N SER A 188 11.12 30.65 -5.39
CA SER A 188 12.40 31.27 -5.08
C SER A 188 13.23 31.58 -6.31
N LYS A 189 14.06 32.63 -6.25
CA LYS A 189 15.00 32.96 -7.32
C LYS A 189 16.05 31.86 -7.56
N LYS A 190 16.39 31.11 -6.52
CA LYS A 190 17.36 30.00 -6.55
C LYS A 190 16.76 28.67 -7.02
N GLY A 191 15.44 28.60 -7.25
CA GLY A 191 14.75 27.39 -7.66
C GLY A 191 14.55 26.35 -6.57
N ASN A 192 14.78 26.70 -5.31
CA ASN A 192 14.81 25.75 -4.21
C ASN A 192 13.52 25.73 -3.36
N ILE A 193 12.49 26.49 -3.72
CA ILE A 193 11.16 26.46 -3.12
C ILE A 193 10.14 26.32 -4.23
N VAL A 194 9.31 25.28 -4.15
CA VAL A 194 8.27 24.96 -5.12
C VAL A 194 6.93 24.86 -4.43
N ALA A 195 5.96 25.62 -4.91
CA ALA A 195 4.55 25.45 -4.55
C ALA A 195 3.87 24.52 -5.53
N LYS A 196 2.95 23.69 -5.03
CA LYS A 196 2.14 22.76 -5.82
C LYS A 196 0.70 22.87 -5.40
N ALA A 197 -0.22 22.70 -6.34
CA ALA A 197 -1.61 22.52 -6.04
C ALA A 197 -2.23 21.54 -7.04
N SER A 198 -3.24 20.80 -6.58
CA SER A 198 -3.98 19.89 -7.44
C SER A 198 -5.44 19.82 -7.05
N ILE A 199 -6.27 19.48 -8.02
CA ILE A 199 -7.63 19.01 -7.84
C ILE A 199 -7.78 17.74 -8.67
N SER A 200 -8.31 16.68 -8.05
CA SER A 200 -8.53 15.40 -8.72
C SER A 200 -9.88 14.82 -8.34
N ARG A 201 -10.55 14.25 -9.34
CA ARG A 201 -11.68 13.37 -9.08
C ARG A 201 -11.16 11.98 -8.73
N ASN A 202 -11.72 11.38 -7.68
CA ASN A 202 -11.46 10.01 -7.28
C ASN A 202 -12.63 9.13 -7.68
N TYR A 203 -12.32 7.88 -8.04
CA TYR A 203 -13.33 6.88 -8.35
C TYR A 203 -12.78 5.49 -8.02
N ARG A 204 -13.55 4.67 -7.28
CA ARG A 204 -13.16 3.30 -6.92
C ARG A 204 -14.34 2.36 -7.03
N PHE A 205 -14.21 1.36 -7.88
CA PHE A 205 -15.19 0.27 -7.96
C PHE A 205 -15.05 -0.68 -6.77
N PRO A 206 -16.15 -1.33 -6.32
CA PRO A 206 -16.08 -2.40 -5.33
C PRO A 206 -15.17 -3.53 -5.81
N THR A 207 -14.41 -4.10 -4.90
CA THR A 207 -13.59 -5.28 -5.21
C THR A 207 -14.47 -6.53 -5.38
N LEU A 208 -13.94 -7.60 -6.03
CA LEU A 208 -14.66 -8.87 -6.09
C LEU A 208 -14.98 -9.43 -4.69
N ASN A 209 -14.13 -9.13 -3.71
CA ASN A 209 -14.35 -9.54 -2.34
C ASN A 209 -15.49 -8.75 -1.68
N ASP A 210 -15.58 -7.43 -1.92
CA ASP A 210 -16.69 -6.62 -1.44
C ASP A 210 -18.04 -7.10 -2.00
N LEU A 211 -18.06 -7.54 -3.25
CA LEU A 211 -19.28 -7.97 -3.92
C LEU A 211 -19.69 -9.41 -3.58
N TYR A 212 -18.73 -10.35 -3.51
CA TYR A 212 -19.03 -11.78 -3.58
C TYR A 212 -18.46 -12.62 -2.43
N PHE A 213 -17.75 -12.02 -1.46
CA PHE A 213 -17.26 -12.77 -0.30
C PHE A 213 -18.43 -13.42 0.47
N LEU A 214 -18.28 -14.69 0.84
CA LEU A 214 -19.29 -15.41 1.62
C LEU A 214 -18.72 -15.92 2.96
N PRO A 215 -19.44 -15.68 4.08
CA PRO A 215 -20.68 -14.91 4.19
C PRO A 215 -20.36 -13.41 4.27
N GLY A 216 -21.11 -12.56 3.60
CA GLY A 216 -21.08 -11.13 3.86
C GLY A 216 -20.90 -10.19 2.68
N GLY A 217 -20.43 -10.64 1.53
CA GLY A 217 -20.33 -9.79 0.34
C GLY A 217 -21.66 -9.15 -0.06
N ASN A 218 -21.62 -7.98 -0.66
CA ASN A 218 -22.79 -7.21 -1.04
C ASN A 218 -22.73 -6.81 -2.52
N PRO A 219 -23.49 -7.50 -3.39
CA PRO A 219 -23.54 -7.18 -4.83
C PRO A 219 -24.15 -5.82 -5.16
N ASP A 220 -24.89 -5.20 -4.24
CA ASP A 220 -25.60 -3.93 -4.45
C ASP A 220 -24.74 -2.70 -4.10
N LEU A 221 -23.44 -2.89 -3.85
CA LEU A 221 -22.53 -1.79 -3.55
C LEU A 221 -22.37 -0.85 -4.75
N LYS A 222 -22.43 0.43 -4.45
CA LYS A 222 -22.08 1.50 -5.37
C LYS A 222 -20.57 1.77 -5.35
N SER A 223 -20.06 2.31 -6.44
CA SER A 223 -18.68 2.78 -6.53
C SER A 223 -18.47 4.04 -5.72
N GLU A 224 -17.35 4.11 -5.01
CA GLU A 224 -16.93 5.31 -4.30
C GLU A 224 -16.51 6.39 -5.31
N HIS A 225 -16.85 7.63 -5.04
CA HIS A 225 -16.43 8.74 -5.86
C HIS A 225 -16.29 10.02 -5.04
N GLY A 226 -15.49 10.96 -5.53
CA GLY A 226 -15.28 12.20 -4.80
C GLY A 226 -14.24 13.10 -5.44
N PHE A 227 -13.87 14.14 -4.71
CA PHE A 227 -12.81 15.07 -5.09
C PHE A 227 -11.81 15.23 -3.97
N THR A 228 -10.53 15.35 -4.38
CA THR A 228 -9.43 15.70 -3.48
C THR A 228 -8.78 16.99 -3.98
N TYR A 229 -8.52 17.88 -3.06
CA TYR A 229 -7.77 19.13 -3.24
C TYR A 229 -6.48 19.05 -2.46
N ASP A 230 -5.36 19.41 -3.08
CA ASP A 230 -4.06 19.42 -2.43
C ASP A 230 -3.35 20.76 -2.65
N VAL A 231 -2.69 21.24 -1.61
CA VAL A 231 -1.79 22.39 -1.67
C VAL A 231 -0.53 22.07 -0.89
N GLY A 232 0.62 22.19 -1.53
CA GLY A 232 1.89 21.84 -0.91
C GLY A 232 3.01 22.82 -1.20
N LEU A 233 3.97 22.85 -0.28
CA LEU A 233 5.26 23.51 -0.45
C LEU A 233 6.36 22.50 -0.26
N SER A 234 7.35 22.55 -1.13
CA SER A 234 8.58 21.75 -0.99
C SER A 234 9.81 22.65 -1.11
N PHE A 235 10.86 22.27 -0.41
CA PHE A 235 12.12 23.00 -0.44
C PHE A 235 13.30 22.02 -0.55
N SER A 236 14.42 22.51 -1.09
CA SER A 236 15.68 21.79 -1.11
C SER A 236 16.81 22.79 -0.97
N VAL A 237 17.68 22.60 0.01
CA VAL A 237 18.86 23.41 0.26
C VAL A 237 20.04 22.51 0.56
N GLY A 238 21.25 22.92 0.21
CA GLY A 238 22.41 22.11 0.48
C GLY A 238 23.70 22.81 0.11
N LYS A 239 24.78 22.21 0.57
CA LYS A 239 26.15 22.53 0.19
C LYS A 239 26.84 21.24 -0.22
N GLU A 240 27.33 21.20 -1.43
CA GLU A 240 27.98 20.03 -2.03
C GLU A 240 29.03 19.44 -1.06
N ASN A 241 29.00 18.11 -0.90
CA ASN A 241 29.88 17.34 -0.03
C ASN A 241 29.85 17.73 1.46
N VAL A 242 28.84 18.49 1.91
CA VAL A 242 28.66 18.87 3.31
C VAL A 242 27.30 18.43 3.83
N TYR A 243 26.22 18.95 3.23
CA TYR A 243 24.87 18.57 3.60
C TYR A 243 23.87 18.80 2.46
N ALA A 244 22.80 18.02 2.49
CA ALA A 244 21.58 18.25 1.71
C ALA A 244 20.38 18.15 2.62
N LEU A 245 19.53 19.17 2.65
CA LEU A 245 18.27 19.19 3.38
C LEU A 245 17.14 19.45 2.39
N SER A 246 16.16 18.58 2.37
CA SER A 246 14.93 18.76 1.60
C SER A 246 13.71 18.38 2.44
N GLY A 247 12.57 18.90 2.06
CA GLY A 247 11.33 18.56 2.75
C GLY A 247 10.13 19.25 2.12
N GLY A 248 8.98 18.98 2.69
CA GLY A 248 7.74 19.58 2.26
C GLY A 248 6.64 19.43 3.27
N ILE A 249 5.61 20.22 3.06
CA ILE A 249 4.31 20.11 3.72
C ILE A 249 3.26 20.09 2.63
N ASN A 250 2.31 19.16 2.74
CA ASN A 250 1.14 19.07 1.90
C ASN A 250 -0.10 19.14 2.79
N TRP A 251 -1.03 19.99 2.47
CA TRP A 251 -2.37 20.01 3.03
C TRP A 251 -3.32 19.43 2.00
N PHE A 252 -4.22 18.55 2.44
CA PHE A 252 -5.22 17.94 1.58
C PHE A 252 -6.61 18.02 2.20
N ASP A 253 -7.61 17.98 1.34
CA ASP A 253 -9.02 17.95 1.67
C ASP A 253 -9.74 17.06 0.67
N SER A 254 -10.40 16.00 1.14
CA SER A 254 -11.01 14.95 0.32
C SER A 254 -12.43 14.65 0.78
N HIS A 255 -13.38 14.86 -0.11
CA HIS A 255 -14.77 14.51 0.08
C HIS A 255 -15.10 13.30 -0.76
N ILE A 256 -15.57 12.22 -0.12
CA ILE A 256 -15.85 10.94 -0.77
C ILE A 256 -17.29 10.54 -0.47
N ASP A 257 -18.04 10.31 -1.52
CA ASP A 257 -19.39 9.77 -1.46
C ASP A 257 -19.37 8.26 -1.67
N ASP A 258 -20.36 7.57 -1.11
CA ASP A 258 -20.55 6.12 -1.19
C ASP A 258 -19.34 5.30 -0.69
N TRP A 259 -18.60 5.78 0.33
CA TRP A 259 -17.46 5.08 0.92
C TRP A 259 -17.81 3.66 1.36
N ILE A 260 -17.05 2.66 0.95
CA ILE A 260 -17.27 1.25 1.28
C ILE A 260 -16.56 0.90 2.58
N ILE A 261 -17.32 0.47 3.58
CA ILE A 261 -16.80 0.02 4.88
C ILE A 261 -17.40 -1.34 5.25
N TRP A 262 -16.58 -2.22 5.83
CA TRP A 262 -17.04 -3.48 6.40
C TRP A 262 -17.50 -3.28 7.82
N LEU A 263 -18.78 -3.56 8.09
CA LEU A 263 -19.39 -3.40 9.39
C LEU A 263 -19.93 -4.74 9.91
N PRO A 264 -19.93 -4.97 11.25
CA PRO A 264 -20.53 -6.16 11.84
C PRO A 264 -22.04 -6.17 11.60
N THR A 265 -22.58 -7.33 11.31
CA THR A 265 -24.03 -7.57 11.19
C THR A 265 -24.59 -8.20 12.45
N THR A 266 -25.90 -8.13 12.63
CA THR A 266 -26.61 -8.83 13.73
C THR A 266 -26.48 -10.36 13.66
N LYS A 267 -26.04 -10.90 12.51
CA LYS A 267 -25.82 -12.34 12.29
C LYS A 267 -24.40 -12.81 12.64
N GLY A 268 -23.54 -11.93 13.20
CA GLY A 268 -22.21 -12.27 13.68
C GLY A 268 -21.10 -12.32 12.61
N PHE A 269 -21.36 -11.82 11.41
CA PHE A 269 -20.32 -11.64 10.38
C PHE A 269 -20.26 -10.18 9.89
N PHE A 270 -19.16 -9.81 9.26
CA PHE A 270 -18.98 -8.49 8.65
C PHE A 270 -19.53 -8.46 7.23
N SER A 271 -20.15 -7.34 6.86
CA SER A 271 -20.66 -7.10 5.50
C SER A 271 -20.30 -5.68 5.06
N PRO A 272 -19.87 -5.48 3.80
CA PRO A 272 -19.55 -4.16 3.30
C PRO A 272 -20.84 -3.38 2.99
N ARG A 273 -20.79 -2.09 3.27
CA ARG A 273 -21.86 -1.14 3.01
C ARG A 273 -21.28 0.18 2.54
N ASN A 274 -22.04 0.93 1.78
CA ASN A 274 -21.70 2.30 1.46
C ASN A 274 -22.11 3.21 2.61
N LEU A 275 -21.16 4.02 3.12
CA LEU A 275 -21.46 5.24 3.87
C LEU A 275 -21.69 6.37 2.89
N LYS A 276 -22.68 7.24 3.14
CA LYS A 276 -23.05 8.28 2.20
C LYS A 276 -21.91 9.28 1.97
N LYS A 277 -21.21 9.70 3.04
CA LYS A 277 -20.16 10.72 2.94
C LYS A 277 -19.04 10.48 3.95
N VAL A 278 -17.83 10.61 3.48
CA VAL A 278 -16.62 10.66 4.31
C VAL A 278 -15.81 11.89 3.92
N HIS A 279 -15.41 12.67 4.91
CA HIS A 279 -14.52 13.81 4.78
C HIS A 279 -13.17 13.46 5.41
N ALA A 280 -12.14 13.33 4.58
CA ALA A 280 -10.77 13.12 5.01
C ALA A 280 -9.94 14.37 4.70
N TYR A 281 -9.31 14.95 5.70
CA TYR A 281 -8.50 16.15 5.52
C TYR A 281 -7.27 16.09 6.41
N GLY A 282 -6.31 16.99 6.17
CA GLY A 282 -5.15 17.00 7.03
C GLY A 282 -3.92 17.63 6.43
N ALA A 283 -2.82 17.42 7.14
CA ALA A 283 -1.51 17.89 6.74
C ALA A 283 -0.48 16.77 6.87
N GLU A 284 0.33 16.62 5.84
CA GLU A 284 1.44 15.67 5.79
C GLU A 284 2.75 16.43 5.60
N THR A 285 3.76 16.06 6.36
CA THR A 285 5.09 16.64 6.25
C THR A 285 6.14 15.56 6.03
N ASN A 286 7.17 15.90 5.29
CA ASN A 286 8.35 15.07 5.15
C ASN A 286 9.62 15.93 5.21
N ALA A 287 10.69 15.37 5.78
CA ALA A 287 12.01 15.97 5.81
C ALA A 287 13.08 14.90 5.54
N HIS A 288 14.07 15.26 4.77
CA HIS A 288 15.24 14.43 4.50
C HIS A 288 16.50 15.25 4.69
N LEU A 289 17.45 14.72 5.44
CA LEU A 289 18.70 15.34 5.77
C LEU A 289 19.85 14.37 5.54
N ASP A 290 20.76 14.74 4.63
CA ASP A 290 22.07 14.11 4.44
C ASP A 290 23.15 15.01 5.00
N ILE A 291 24.07 14.47 5.81
CA ILE A 291 25.24 15.18 6.32
C ILE A 291 26.47 14.31 6.15
N MET A 292 27.53 14.89 5.56
CA MET A 292 28.86 14.32 5.54
C MET A 292 29.64 14.75 6.80
N LEU A 293 29.86 13.83 7.72
CA LEU A 293 30.57 14.05 8.98
C LEU A 293 32.06 13.70 8.80
N GLY A 294 32.78 14.48 8.00
CA GLY A 294 34.16 14.21 7.63
C GLY A 294 34.28 13.26 6.42
N LYS A 295 35.40 12.53 6.34
CA LYS A 295 35.72 11.71 5.14
C LYS A 295 35.00 10.36 5.10
N ASP A 296 34.75 9.76 6.25
CA ASP A 296 34.30 8.36 6.36
C ASP A 296 32.90 8.20 6.93
N TRP A 297 32.32 9.26 7.50
CA TRP A 297 31.01 9.21 8.16
C TRP A 297 29.95 9.96 7.35
N LYS A 298 28.80 9.32 7.20
CA LYS A 298 27.61 9.91 6.61
C LYS A 298 26.41 9.67 7.54
N LEU A 299 25.66 10.72 7.82
CA LEU A 299 24.37 10.66 8.49
C LEU A 299 23.27 10.92 7.46
N ASP A 300 22.30 10.02 7.33
CA ASP A 300 21.08 10.15 6.53
C ASP A 300 19.90 10.06 7.47
N MET A 301 19.01 11.06 7.44
CA MET A 301 17.81 11.10 8.28
C MET A 301 16.58 11.37 7.43
N ASN A 302 15.52 10.62 7.67
CA ASN A 302 14.21 10.84 7.08
C ASN A 302 13.17 10.94 8.18
N GLY A 303 12.30 11.95 8.10
CA GLY A 303 11.17 12.13 8.98
C GLY A 303 9.89 12.33 8.19
N THR A 304 8.79 11.73 8.66
CA THR A 304 7.44 11.98 8.17
C THR A 304 6.50 12.19 9.34
N PHE A 305 5.55 13.09 9.18
CA PHE A 305 4.46 13.28 10.13
C PHE A 305 3.17 13.48 9.32
N SER A 306 2.09 12.85 9.77
CA SER A 306 0.77 12.97 9.17
C SER A 306 -0.26 13.24 10.26
N TRP A 307 -1.13 14.21 10.00
CA TRP A 307 -2.36 14.46 10.71
C TRP A 307 -3.50 14.29 9.71
N THR A 308 -4.32 13.24 9.88
CA THR A 308 -5.24 12.78 8.85
C THR A 308 -6.60 12.37 9.44
N PRO A 309 -7.38 13.31 10.00
CA PRO A 309 -8.76 13.04 10.38
C PRO A 309 -9.56 12.50 9.18
N SER A 310 -10.42 11.52 9.44
CA SER A 310 -11.29 10.90 8.44
C SER A 310 -12.65 10.70 9.08
N ILE A 311 -13.58 11.59 8.79
CA ILE A 311 -14.83 11.75 9.54
C ILE A 311 -16.01 11.24 8.72
N ASN A 312 -16.89 10.47 9.36
CA ASN A 312 -18.18 10.10 8.77
C ASN A 312 -19.14 11.31 8.81
N GLU A 313 -19.41 11.90 7.66
CA GLU A 313 -20.36 13.02 7.49
C GLU A 313 -21.70 12.56 6.88
N SER A 314 -21.98 11.26 6.92
CA SER A 314 -23.25 10.72 6.45
C SER A 314 -24.42 11.21 7.31
N GLU A 315 -25.64 11.15 6.75
CA GLU A 315 -26.85 11.23 7.58
C GLU A 315 -26.98 9.97 8.43
N PRO A 316 -27.55 10.07 9.64
CA PRO A 316 -27.76 8.87 10.49
C PRO A 316 -28.58 7.81 9.77
N MET A 317 -28.11 6.57 9.79
CA MET A 317 -28.84 5.42 9.23
C MET A 317 -30.07 5.01 10.09
N SER A 318 -30.07 5.39 11.36
CA SER A 318 -31.16 5.20 12.30
C SER A 318 -31.06 6.22 13.44
N PRO A 319 -32.13 6.41 14.25
CA PRO A 319 -32.05 7.28 15.43
C PRO A 319 -31.01 6.86 16.48
N ALA A 320 -30.56 5.61 16.45
CA ALA A 320 -29.53 5.07 17.34
C ALA A 320 -28.12 5.12 16.75
N ASP A 321 -27.95 5.65 15.54
CA ASP A 321 -26.67 5.74 14.88
C ASP A 321 -25.79 6.84 15.50
N GLN A 322 -24.73 6.42 16.18
CA GLN A 322 -23.76 7.28 16.83
C GLN A 322 -22.48 7.49 15.99
N SER A 323 -22.45 7.02 14.76
CA SER A 323 -21.25 7.08 13.91
C SER A 323 -21.04 8.42 13.19
N VAL A 324 -22.07 9.27 13.13
CA VAL A 324 -22.03 10.56 12.44
C VAL A 324 -21.13 11.55 13.19
N GLY A 325 -20.26 12.24 12.46
CA GLY A 325 -19.27 13.17 13.02
C GLY A 325 -18.10 12.45 13.73
N LYS A 326 -17.96 11.14 13.58
CA LYS A 326 -16.93 10.33 14.23
C LYS A 326 -15.83 9.92 13.26
N GLN A 327 -14.62 9.71 13.83
CA GLN A 327 -13.45 9.18 13.11
C GLN A 327 -13.74 7.76 12.59
N LEU A 328 -13.29 7.45 11.38
CA LEU A 328 -13.40 6.09 10.82
C LEU A 328 -12.63 5.08 11.68
N PRO A 329 -13.15 3.86 11.86
CA PRO A 329 -12.47 2.80 12.59
C PRO A 329 -11.12 2.45 11.99
N TYR A 330 -10.15 2.12 12.85
CA TYR A 330 -8.78 1.71 12.53
C TYR A 330 -7.92 2.77 11.81
N VAL A 331 -8.40 3.98 11.62
CA VAL A 331 -7.64 5.10 11.03
C VAL A 331 -7.01 5.91 12.17
N PRO A 332 -5.67 5.99 12.29
CA PRO A 332 -5.02 6.86 13.25
C PRO A 332 -5.16 8.32 12.81
N GLU A 333 -5.46 9.21 13.75
CA GLU A 333 -5.50 10.66 13.47
C GLU A 333 -4.09 11.23 13.26
N PHE A 334 -3.12 10.72 14.03
CA PHE A 334 -1.72 11.12 13.94
C PHE A 334 -0.82 9.91 13.71
N SER A 335 0.16 10.08 12.83
CA SER A 335 1.26 9.13 12.69
C SER A 335 2.58 9.87 12.41
N ALA A 336 3.69 9.28 12.86
CA ALA A 336 5.02 9.81 12.60
C ALA A 336 6.02 8.67 12.40
N THR A 337 7.00 8.89 11.55
CA THR A 337 8.14 7.98 11.38
C THR A 337 9.42 8.79 11.28
N VAL A 338 10.44 8.34 12.00
CA VAL A 338 11.81 8.88 11.88
C VAL A 338 12.75 7.72 11.63
N THR A 339 13.57 7.82 10.59
CA THR A 339 14.67 6.90 10.34
C THR A 339 15.97 7.66 10.32
N GLY A 340 16.99 7.14 11.00
CA GLY A 340 18.35 7.67 11.00
C GLY A 340 19.34 6.57 10.63
N ARG A 341 20.15 6.80 9.60
CA ARG A 341 21.23 5.91 9.18
C ARG A 341 22.56 6.59 9.37
N LEU A 342 23.38 6.05 10.28
CA LEU A 342 24.77 6.44 10.44
C LEU A 342 25.65 5.44 9.71
N SER A 343 26.35 5.89 8.69
CA SER A 343 27.25 5.06 7.89
C SER A 343 28.71 5.43 8.18
N TRP A 344 29.55 4.42 8.35
CA TRP A 344 30.97 4.53 8.51
C TRP A 344 31.69 3.52 7.61
N ARG A 345 32.32 4.00 6.54
CA ARG A 345 32.94 3.14 5.53
C ARG A 345 31.96 2.09 5.01
N THR A 346 32.15 0.83 5.42
CA THR A 346 31.32 -0.32 5.00
C THR A 346 30.31 -0.75 6.05
N TRP A 347 30.21 -0.03 7.17
CA TRP A 347 29.22 -0.27 8.22
C TRP A 347 28.10 0.75 8.15
N SER A 348 26.89 0.34 8.47
CA SER A 348 25.75 1.24 8.65
C SER A 348 24.92 0.79 9.85
N LEU A 349 24.59 1.73 10.70
CA LEU A 349 23.62 1.56 11.79
C LEU A 349 22.36 2.33 11.41
N LEU A 350 21.24 1.63 11.29
CA LEU A 350 19.93 2.22 11.03
C LEU A 350 19.08 2.11 12.30
N TYR A 351 18.52 3.22 12.71
CA TYR A 351 17.49 3.30 13.73
C TYR A 351 16.19 3.77 13.09
N LYS A 352 15.07 3.10 13.39
CA LYS A 352 13.73 3.47 12.94
C LYS A 352 12.81 3.59 14.15
N TRP A 353 12.17 4.74 14.26
CA TRP A 353 11.11 5.03 15.21
C TRP A 353 9.81 5.30 14.47
N CYS A 354 8.68 4.74 14.96
CA CYS A 354 7.36 5.02 14.46
C CYS A 354 6.42 5.29 15.63
N TYR A 355 5.47 6.20 15.41
CA TYR A 355 4.37 6.49 16.31
C TYR A 355 3.05 6.38 15.58
N TYR A 356 2.05 5.80 16.23
CA TYR A 356 0.66 5.79 15.81
C TYR A 356 -0.20 6.22 16.98
N SER A 357 -1.11 7.18 16.75
CA SER A 357 -2.10 7.58 17.74
C SER A 357 -3.11 6.47 17.99
N GLN A 358 -3.97 6.66 18.98
CA GLN A 358 -5.11 5.78 19.22
C GLN A 358 -5.96 5.61 17.95
N ARG A 359 -6.61 4.46 17.82
CA ARG A 359 -7.53 4.14 16.73
C ARG A 359 -8.78 3.51 17.32
N TYR A 360 -9.93 3.97 16.86
CA TYR A 360 -11.19 3.36 17.27
C TYR A 360 -11.41 2.06 16.50
N THR A 361 -12.04 1.09 17.13
CA THR A 361 -12.41 -0.20 16.51
C THR A 361 -13.87 -0.21 16.08
N MET A 362 -14.68 0.72 16.62
CA MET A 362 -16.09 0.89 16.34
C MET A 362 -16.39 2.30 15.81
N SER A 363 -17.42 2.40 14.98
CA SER A 363 -17.82 3.68 14.37
C SER A 363 -18.36 4.70 15.38
N SER A 364 -18.79 4.26 16.58
CA SER A 364 -19.23 5.13 17.69
C SER A 364 -18.09 5.86 18.41
N ASN A 365 -16.84 5.44 18.18
CA ASN A 365 -15.63 5.95 18.83
C ASN A 365 -15.66 5.84 20.37
N ASP A 366 -16.12 4.71 20.88
CA ASP A 366 -16.19 4.46 22.31
C ASP A 366 -14.81 4.18 22.93
N TYR A 367 -14.58 4.69 24.16
CA TYR A 367 -13.37 4.43 24.96
C TYR A 367 -13.54 3.20 25.88
N THR A 368 -14.23 2.17 25.40
CA THR A 368 -14.31 0.88 26.11
C THR A 368 -13.09 0.02 25.78
N LEU A 369 -12.84 -1.04 26.57
CA LEU A 369 -11.71 -1.97 26.35
C LEU A 369 -11.66 -2.57 24.93
N THR A 370 -12.81 -2.69 24.29
CA THR A 370 -12.94 -3.21 22.92
C THR A 370 -13.24 -2.12 21.90
N GLY A 371 -13.46 -0.87 22.32
CA GLY A 371 -13.86 0.24 21.46
C GLY A 371 -12.70 1.01 20.84
N TYR A 372 -11.48 0.85 21.37
CA TYR A 372 -10.30 1.52 20.82
C TYR A 372 -9.02 0.70 21.01
N LEU A 373 -8.00 1.03 20.22
CA LEU A 373 -6.64 0.54 20.36
C LEU A 373 -5.75 1.68 20.89
N PRO A 374 -4.95 1.45 21.94
CA PRO A 374 -4.04 2.46 22.48
C PRO A 374 -3.02 2.95 21.46
N PRO A 375 -2.47 4.17 21.63
CA PRO A 375 -1.32 4.60 20.85
C PRO A 375 -0.10 3.76 21.19
N TYR A 376 0.83 3.65 20.24
CA TYR A 376 2.09 2.92 20.47
C TYR A 376 3.27 3.51 19.71
N PHE A 377 4.48 3.16 20.19
CA PHE A 377 5.75 3.51 19.58
C PHE A 377 6.50 2.25 19.19
N MET A 378 7.04 2.22 17.98
CA MET A 378 7.90 1.12 17.54
C MET A 378 9.32 1.60 17.33
N ASN A 379 10.28 0.81 17.86
CA ASN A 379 11.69 1.12 17.79
C ASN A 379 12.44 -0.08 17.22
N ASN A 380 13.10 0.11 16.09
CA ASN A 380 13.87 -0.94 15.42
C ASN A 380 15.31 -0.49 15.18
N VAL A 381 16.25 -1.40 15.33
CA VAL A 381 17.68 -1.17 15.07
C VAL A 381 18.17 -2.20 14.08
N THR A 382 18.91 -1.76 13.07
CA THR A 382 19.57 -2.65 12.10
C THR A 382 21.02 -2.28 11.97
N LEU A 383 21.91 -3.25 12.13
CA LEU A 383 23.33 -3.14 11.81
C LEU A 383 23.59 -3.82 10.48
N GLU A 384 24.25 -3.10 9.57
CA GLU A 384 24.58 -3.60 8.23
C GLU A 384 26.09 -3.53 8.00
N LYS A 385 26.63 -4.57 7.36
CA LYS A 385 28.01 -4.65 6.88
C LYS A 385 28.05 -4.98 5.40
N GLN A 386 28.69 -4.13 4.61
CA GLN A 386 28.98 -4.36 3.19
C GLN A 386 30.41 -4.89 3.04
N LEU A 387 30.57 -5.99 2.31
CA LEU A 387 31.85 -6.58 1.98
C LEU A 387 31.95 -6.72 0.46
N SER A 388 33.04 -6.25 -0.13
CA SER A 388 33.25 -6.32 -1.57
C SER A 388 34.41 -7.26 -1.87
N PHE A 389 34.07 -8.39 -2.51
CA PHE A 389 35.03 -9.37 -3.01
C PHE A 389 35.21 -9.20 -4.51
N ARG A 390 36.21 -9.86 -5.07
CA ARG A 390 36.49 -9.81 -6.52
C ARG A 390 35.35 -10.40 -7.35
N TRP A 391 34.63 -11.39 -6.80
CA TRP A 391 33.60 -12.20 -7.47
C TRP A 391 32.16 -11.82 -7.07
N ALA A 392 31.99 -11.19 -5.91
CA ALA A 392 30.65 -10.77 -5.43
C ALA A 392 30.74 -9.64 -4.40
N ASP A 393 29.64 -8.90 -4.25
CA ASP A 393 29.38 -8.07 -3.10
C ASP A 393 28.48 -8.83 -2.13
N LEU A 394 28.84 -8.82 -0.83
CA LEU A 394 28.11 -9.46 0.26
C LEU A 394 27.53 -8.37 1.16
N SER A 395 26.24 -8.44 1.44
CA SER A 395 25.54 -7.61 2.41
C SER A 395 25.06 -8.48 3.58
N LEU A 396 25.50 -8.16 4.78
CA LEU A 396 25.08 -8.81 6.02
C LEU A 396 24.26 -7.81 6.82
N LYS A 397 23.02 -8.16 7.22
CA LYS A 397 22.17 -7.31 8.06
C LYS A 397 21.67 -8.12 9.25
N GLY A 398 21.75 -7.52 10.45
CA GLY A 398 21.13 -8.03 11.66
C GLY A 398 20.17 -6.95 12.18
N SER A 399 18.92 -7.30 12.41
CA SER A 399 17.90 -6.38 12.90
C SER A 399 17.33 -6.87 14.22
N ILE A 400 17.05 -5.92 15.11
CA ILE A 400 16.22 -6.10 16.30
C ILE A 400 14.97 -5.26 16.07
N ASN A 401 13.83 -5.90 15.95
CA ASN A 401 12.53 -5.26 15.81
C ASN A 401 11.86 -5.20 17.17
N ASN A 402 11.08 -4.15 17.40
CA ASN A 402 10.43 -3.87 18.67
C ASN A 402 11.44 -3.92 19.86
N LEU A 403 12.47 -3.08 19.77
CA LEU A 403 13.65 -3.06 20.69
C LEU A 403 13.26 -2.97 22.17
N PHE A 404 12.16 -2.29 22.48
CA PHE A 404 11.71 -2.07 23.87
C PHE A 404 10.57 -3.01 24.28
N ASP A 405 10.28 -4.03 23.47
CA ASP A 405 9.25 -5.03 23.73
C ASP A 405 7.86 -4.42 24.01
N GLU A 406 7.51 -3.39 23.22
CA GLU A 406 6.21 -2.70 23.32
C GLU A 406 5.07 -3.66 23.03
N GLU A 407 4.11 -3.74 23.95
CA GLU A 407 2.87 -4.47 23.73
C GLU A 407 1.90 -3.59 22.93
N TYR A 408 1.56 -4.01 21.72
CA TYR A 408 0.70 -3.23 20.85
C TYR A 408 -0.26 -4.11 20.04
N LEU A 409 -1.35 -3.49 19.59
CA LEU A 409 -2.36 -4.12 18.74
C LEU A 409 -2.50 -3.31 17.46
N SER A 410 -2.44 -3.94 16.30
CA SER A 410 -2.83 -3.34 15.03
C SER A 410 -4.29 -3.59 14.68
N VAL A 411 -4.84 -4.69 15.15
CA VAL A 411 -6.25 -5.10 15.05
C VAL A 411 -6.69 -5.59 16.41
N LEU A 412 -7.94 -5.29 16.77
CA LEU A 412 -8.53 -5.73 18.05
C LEU A 412 -8.39 -7.24 18.24
N SER A 413 -7.99 -7.64 19.45
CA SER A 413 -7.80 -9.03 19.84
C SER A 413 -6.74 -9.80 19.04
N ARG A 414 -5.86 -9.13 18.31
CA ARG A 414 -4.73 -9.77 17.62
C ARG A 414 -3.42 -9.25 18.19
N PRO A 415 -2.76 -10.02 19.07
CA PRO A 415 -1.47 -9.66 19.63
C PRO A 415 -0.43 -9.59 18.51
N MET A 416 0.44 -8.61 18.60
CA MET A 416 1.53 -8.41 17.66
C MET A 416 2.84 -8.98 18.25
N PRO A 417 3.84 -9.30 17.42
CA PRO A 417 5.11 -9.80 17.89
C PRO A 417 5.79 -8.80 18.84
N GLY A 418 6.25 -9.29 19.99
CA GLY A 418 7.19 -8.58 20.88
C GLY A 418 8.56 -8.40 20.22
N ILE A 419 9.59 -8.25 21.03
CA ILE A 419 10.96 -8.17 20.52
C ILE A 419 11.29 -9.39 19.66
N ASN A 420 11.84 -9.15 18.47
CA ASN A 420 12.22 -10.22 17.55
C ASN A 420 13.48 -9.86 16.75
N PHE A 421 14.15 -10.88 16.22
CA PHE A 421 15.42 -10.75 15.53
C PHE A 421 15.32 -11.25 14.11
N GLU A 422 16.00 -10.56 13.20
CA GLU A 422 16.06 -10.91 11.79
C GLU A 422 17.52 -10.86 11.31
N ILE A 423 17.93 -11.85 10.51
CA ILE A 423 19.22 -11.88 9.84
C ILE A 423 18.99 -11.98 8.34
N PHE A 424 19.62 -11.11 7.58
CA PHE A 424 19.58 -11.10 6.12
C PHE A 424 21.00 -11.21 5.57
N ILE A 425 21.19 -12.09 4.59
CA ILE A 425 22.42 -12.27 3.82
C ILE A 425 22.11 -12.05 2.35
N GLY A 426 22.69 -11.04 1.74
CA GLY A 426 22.58 -10.74 0.33
C GLY A 426 23.90 -10.98 -0.40
N ILE A 427 23.86 -11.67 -1.52
CA ILE A 427 25.02 -11.94 -2.37
C ILE A 427 24.72 -11.44 -3.78
N THR A 428 25.53 -10.49 -4.27
CA THR A 428 25.45 -9.96 -5.64
C THR A 428 26.68 -10.38 -6.43
N PRO A 429 26.58 -11.38 -7.33
CA PRO A 429 27.71 -11.82 -8.14
C PRO A 429 28.20 -10.72 -9.08
N LYS A 430 29.52 -10.61 -9.25
CA LYS A 430 30.16 -9.70 -10.21
C LYS A 430 30.52 -10.49 -11.47
N PHE A 431 29.70 -10.35 -12.49
CA PHE A 431 30.05 -10.89 -13.80
C PHE A 431 31.11 -9.97 -14.45
N GLY A 432 32.25 -10.53 -14.85
CA GLY A 432 33.40 -9.76 -15.34
C GLY A 432 33.01 -8.75 -16.43
N LYS A 433 33.45 -7.51 -16.30
CA LYS A 433 33.36 -6.53 -17.38
C LYS A 433 34.04 -7.12 -18.62
N ASN A 434 33.31 -7.31 -19.69
CA ASN A 434 33.84 -7.61 -21.00
C ASN A 434 34.91 -6.55 -21.33
N LYS A 435 36.18 -6.93 -21.52
CA LYS A 435 37.28 -6.08 -21.84
C LYS A 435 37.22 -5.46 -23.27
N ASN A 436 36.07 -5.44 -23.90
CA ASN A 436 35.86 -4.98 -25.27
C ASN A 436 35.08 -3.65 -25.37
N SER A 437 35.49 -2.62 -24.63
CA SER A 437 35.14 -1.23 -24.97
C SER A 437 36.36 -0.34 -24.97
N LYS A 438 37.38 -0.75 -25.74
CA LYS A 438 38.40 0.14 -26.29
C LYS A 438 38.35 -0.04 -27.80
N ARG A 439 37.51 0.74 -28.45
CA ARG A 439 37.71 1.27 -29.81
C ARG A 439 36.81 2.49 -30.02
#